data_23dcd24f8317cda224b948db2f628a58
#
_entry.id   23dcd24f8317cda224b948db2f628a58
#
_cell.length_a   1.000
_cell.length_b   1.000
_cell.length_c   1.000
_cell.angle_alpha   90.00
_cell.angle_beta   90.00
_cell.angle_gamma   90.00
#
_symmetry.space_group_name_H-M   'P 1'
#
loop_
_entity.id
_entity.type
_entity.pdbx_description
1 polymer ?
#
loop_
_entity_poly.entity_id
_entity_poly.type
_entity_poly.pdbx_seq_one_letter_code
_entity_poly.pdbx_strand_id
1 'polypeptide(L)'
;LEAMLFNGSTVAIGGNAVAGLTTASSRITGSLTGDWATFPTITGDNIITDVLAMIAAAEDENYFGQFMFYVPVSYMQVLRNDFKANSDKTIMDRMMEIDAVQGVRGTTSLTSEVIAVRLTRDVLDLSIASDVTTVQWDEMGGMIQNFKVMAAMAPRVKIPATANAKTGLVHYT
;
A
#
# COMPACT_ATOMS: atom_id res chain seq x y z
N LEU A 1 5.98 9.98 -6.38
CA LEU A 1 5.27 9.93 -5.10
C LEU A 1 4.87 8.49 -4.74
N GLU A 2 4.33 7.70 -5.69
CA GLU A 2 3.93 6.30 -5.46
C GLU A 2 5.09 5.44 -4.95
N ALA A 3 6.22 5.43 -5.63
CA ALA A 3 7.41 4.68 -5.19
C ALA A 3 7.88 5.10 -3.78
N MET A 4 7.75 6.39 -3.44
CA MET A 4 8.07 6.88 -2.10
C MET A 4 7.05 6.38 -1.06
N LEU A 5 5.77 6.29 -1.43
CA LEU A 5 4.73 5.75 -0.55
C LEU A 5 4.98 4.28 -0.24
N PHE A 6 5.28 3.47 -1.24
CA PHE A 6 5.50 2.03 -1.03
C PHE A 6 6.87 1.72 -0.42
N ASN A 7 7.95 2.21 -1.02
CA ASN A 7 9.31 1.80 -0.67
C ASN A 7 10.01 2.76 0.29
N GLY A 8 9.38 3.92 0.57
CA GLY A 8 10.03 4.98 1.33
C GLY A 8 11.03 5.78 0.49
N SER A 9 11.81 6.61 1.15
CA SER A 9 12.83 7.44 0.53
C SER A 9 14.09 7.47 1.36
N THR A 10 15.25 7.45 0.67
CA THR A 10 16.55 7.68 1.29
C THR A 10 16.78 9.16 1.65
N VAL A 11 15.94 10.07 1.14
CA VAL A 11 15.96 11.47 1.54
C VAL A 11 15.60 11.58 3.01
N ALA A 12 16.54 12.02 3.84
CA ALA A 12 16.34 12.17 5.27
C ALA A 12 15.66 13.52 5.56
N ILE A 13 14.59 13.48 6.36
CA ILE A 13 13.95 14.67 6.91
C ILE A 13 14.26 14.70 8.41
N GLY A 14 14.99 15.72 8.85
CA GLY A 14 15.43 15.81 10.24
C GLY A 14 16.33 14.65 10.68
N GLY A 15 17.13 14.08 9.76
CA GLY A 15 18.01 12.95 10.03
C GLY A 15 17.36 11.57 9.94
N ASN A 16 16.05 11.49 9.70
CA ASN A 16 15.33 10.24 9.58
C ASN A 16 14.86 9.99 8.14
N ALA A 17 15.07 8.78 7.63
CA ALA A 17 14.55 8.36 6.34
C ALA A 17 13.03 8.26 6.39
N VAL A 18 12.37 8.58 5.27
CA VAL A 18 10.92 8.43 5.15
C VAL A 18 10.60 6.95 4.94
N ALA A 19 9.93 6.33 5.92
CA ALA A 19 9.49 4.95 5.80
C ALA A 19 8.29 4.84 4.85
N GLY A 20 8.32 3.85 3.97
CA GLY A 20 7.20 3.48 3.11
C GLY A 20 6.37 2.35 3.71
N LEU A 21 5.32 1.94 2.99
CA LEU A 21 4.43 0.86 3.43
C LEU A 21 5.18 -0.48 3.58
N THR A 22 6.16 -0.77 2.72
CA THR A 22 6.96 -2.01 2.80
C THR A 22 8.08 -1.94 3.83
N THR A 23 8.48 -0.74 4.28
CA THR A 23 9.67 -0.54 5.13
C THR A 23 9.33 -0.05 6.55
N ALA A 24 8.08 0.33 6.82
CA ALA A 24 7.67 0.79 8.14
C ALA A 24 7.91 -0.29 9.20
N SER A 25 8.59 0.07 10.29
CA SER A 25 8.96 -0.87 11.37
C SER A 25 7.75 -1.38 12.16
N SER A 26 6.69 -0.59 12.21
CA SER A 26 5.44 -0.92 12.93
C SER A 26 4.45 -1.74 12.11
N ARG A 27 4.78 -2.13 10.86
CA ARG A 27 3.90 -2.96 10.05
C ARG A 27 3.75 -4.37 10.64
N ILE A 28 2.60 -4.98 10.43
CA ILE A 28 2.36 -6.39 10.72
C ILE A 28 2.94 -7.18 9.55
N THR A 29 3.79 -8.17 9.81
CA THR A 29 4.44 -8.98 8.77
C THR A 29 4.00 -10.43 8.88
N GLY A 30 3.87 -11.08 7.73
CA GLY A 30 3.58 -12.50 7.61
C GLY A 30 4.02 -13.04 6.26
N SER A 31 3.70 -14.30 6.00
CA SER A 31 4.02 -14.96 4.75
C SER A 31 2.76 -15.38 4.02
N LEU A 32 2.74 -15.22 2.71
CA LEU A 32 1.72 -15.79 1.84
C LEU A 32 1.87 -17.33 1.83
N THR A 33 0.77 -18.02 1.56
CA THR A 33 0.78 -19.50 1.36
C THR A 33 1.68 -19.89 0.18
N GLY A 34 1.87 -18.97 -0.76
CA GLY A 34 2.78 -19.09 -1.89
C GLY A 34 2.64 -17.92 -2.84
N ASP A 35 3.45 -17.90 -3.89
CA ASP A 35 3.39 -16.87 -4.92
C ASP A 35 2.09 -17.01 -5.72
N TRP A 36 1.19 -16.02 -5.61
CA TRP A 36 -0.09 -16.02 -6.30
C TRP A 36 0.05 -16.03 -7.82
N ALA A 37 1.19 -15.58 -8.37
CA ALA A 37 1.45 -15.67 -9.80
C ALA A 37 1.57 -17.10 -10.31
N THR A 38 1.75 -18.09 -9.45
CA THR A 38 1.86 -19.53 -9.79
C THR A 38 0.50 -20.23 -9.93
N PHE A 39 -0.59 -19.48 -10.11
CA PHE A 39 -1.89 -20.05 -10.42
C PHE A 39 -1.81 -20.99 -11.66
N PRO A 40 -2.42 -22.19 -11.67
CA PRO A 40 -3.37 -22.74 -10.68
C PRO A 40 -2.74 -23.58 -9.54
N THR A 41 -1.41 -23.61 -9.39
CA THR A 41 -0.77 -24.31 -8.26
C THR A 41 -1.24 -23.72 -6.93
N ILE A 42 -1.25 -22.41 -6.83
CA ILE A 42 -1.97 -21.66 -5.78
C ILE A 42 -3.41 -21.50 -6.24
N THR A 43 -4.36 -21.97 -5.45
CA THR A 43 -5.78 -21.95 -5.78
C THR A 43 -6.46 -20.67 -5.28
N GLY A 44 -7.66 -20.37 -5.80
CA GLY A 44 -8.47 -19.27 -5.29
C GLY A 44 -8.76 -19.39 -3.78
N ASP A 45 -8.94 -20.62 -3.25
CA ASP A 45 -9.14 -20.84 -1.81
C ASP A 45 -7.90 -20.42 -0.99
N ASN A 46 -6.68 -20.70 -1.49
CA ASN A 46 -5.44 -20.27 -0.84
C ASN A 46 -5.36 -18.74 -0.76
N ILE A 47 -5.67 -18.06 -1.86
CA ILE A 47 -5.65 -16.59 -1.93
C ILE A 47 -6.64 -15.99 -0.93
N ILE A 48 -7.87 -16.51 -0.85
CA ILE A 48 -8.85 -16.05 0.13
C ILE A 48 -8.39 -16.33 1.56
N THR A 49 -7.75 -17.47 1.81
CA THR A 49 -7.19 -17.81 3.12
C THR A 49 -6.11 -16.81 3.53
N ASP A 50 -5.21 -16.45 2.62
CA ASP A 50 -4.18 -15.43 2.88
C ASP A 50 -4.80 -14.07 3.20
N VAL A 51 -5.83 -13.65 2.44
CA VAL A 51 -6.56 -12.39 2.69
C VAL A 51 -7.20 -12.39 4.08
N LEU A 52 -7.86 -13.48 4.47
CA LEU A 52 -8.47 -13.62 5.79
C LEU A 52 -7.42 -13.62 6.90
N ALA A 53 -6.27 -14.26 6.69
CA ALA A 53 -5.15 -14.24 7.63
C ALA A 53 -4.57 -12.83 7.82
N MET A 54 -4.47 -12.03 6.75
CA MET A 54 -4.03 -10.64 6.83
C MET A 54 -5.02 -9.78 7.63
N ILE A 55 -6.34 -9.97 7.42
CA ILE A 55 -7.38 -9.26 8.17
C ILE A 55 -7.33 -9.66 9.65
N ALA A 56 -7.27 -10.95 9.95
CA ALA A 56 -7.19 -11.45 11.32
C ALA A 56 -5.95 -10.90 12.05
N ALA A 57 -4.79 -10.85 11.39
CA ALA A 57 -3.57 -10.28 11.96
C ALA A 57 -3.70 -8.79 12.29
N ALA A 58 -4.50 -8.03 11.53
CA ALA A 58 -4.79 -6.63 11.84
C ALA A 58 -5.78 -6.50 13.00
N GLU A 59 -6.79 -7.36 13.05
CA GLU A 59 -7.80 -7.38 14.12
C GLU A 59 -7.21 -7.78 15.48
N ASP A 60 -6.23 -8.70 15.50
CA ASP A 60 -5.48 -9.07 16.69
C ASP A 60 -4.73 -7.88 17.32
N GLU A 61 -4.35 -6.89 16.49
CA GLU A 61 -3.73 -5.64 16.92
C GLU A 61 -4.77 -4.51 17.12
N ASN A 62 -6.06 -4.84 17.21
CA ASN A 62 -7.20 -3.94 17.40
C ASN A 62 -7.46 -2.95 16.23
N TYR A 63 -7.05 -3.29 15.02
CA TYR A 63 -7.39 -2.52 13.82
C TYR A 63 -8.57 -3.18 13.10
N PHE A 64 -9.78 -2.78 13.46
CA PHE A 64 -11.03 -3.24 12.86
C PHE A 64 -11.48 -2.32 11.72
N GLY A 65 -12.23 -2.85 10.78
CA GLY A 65 -12.86 -2.10 9.69
C GLY A 65 -12.38 -2.53 8.31
N GLN A 66 -12.47 -1.61 7.36
CA GLN A 66 -12.18 -1.94 5.97
C GLN A 66 -10.72 -1.65 5.60
N PHE A 67 -10.13 -2.59 4.87
CA PHE A 67 -8.75 -2.53 4.37
C PHE A 67 -8.73 -2.38 2.85
N MET A 68 -7.83 -1.54 2.35
CA MET A 68 -7.49 -1.48 0.94
C MET A 68 -6.31 -2.41 0.69
N PHE A 69 -6.48 -3.31 -0.27
CA PHE A 69 -5.43 -4.25 -0.68
C PHE A 69 -4.66 -3.71 -1.87
N TYR A 70 -3.34 -3.72 -1.76
CA TYR A 70 -2.41 -3.40 -2.85
C TYR A 70 -1.65 -4.65 -3.23
N VAL A 71 -1.71 -4.99 -4.51
CA VAL A 71 -1.11 -6.21 -5.06
C VAL A 71 -0.28 -5.88 -6.30
N PRO A 72 0.73 -6.68 -6.65
CA PRO A 72 1.44 -6.56 -7.92
C PRO A 72 0.49 -6.69 -9.12
N VAL A 73 0.87 -6.09 -10.24
CA VAL A 73 0.09 -6.22 -11.49
C VAL A 73 -0.04 -7.68 -11.93
N SER A 74 0.98 -8.52 -11.68
CA SER A 74 0.93 -9.96 -11.95
C SER A 74 -0.20 -10.65 -11.19
N TYR A 75 -0.37 -10.33 -9.91
CA TYR A 75 -1.44 -10.89 -9.09
C TYR A 75 -2.83 -10.40 -9.52
N MET A 76 -2.93 -9.15 -9.98
CA MET A 76 -4.19 -8.63 -10.54
C MET A 76 -4.70 -9.45 -11.73
N GLN A 77 -3.80 -10.03 -12.54
CA GLN A 77 -4.20 -10.93 -13.64
C GLN A 77 -4.79 -12.22 -13.09
N VAL A 78 -4.17 -12.77 -12.04
CA VAL A 78 -4.65 -14.00 -11.38
C VAL A 78 -6.01 -13.79 -10.72
N LEU A 79 -6.21 -12.66 -10.03
CA LEU A 79 -7.48 -12.35 -9.37
C LEU A 79 -8.68 -12.25 -10.32
N ARG A 80 -8.44 -12.08 -11.61
CA ARG A 80 -9.49 -12.07 -12.66
C ARG A 80 -9.87 -13.46 -13.16
N ASN A 81 -9.15 -14.51 -12.76
CA ASN A 81 -9.52 -15.88 -13.08
C ASN A 81 -10.74 -16.33 -12.25
N ASP A 82 -11.40 -17.36 -12.73
CA ASP A 82 -12.49 -17.99 -12.00
C ASP A 82 -12.00 -18.52 -10.65
N PHE A 83 -12.82 -18.35 -9.62
CA PHE A 83 -12.49 -18.80 -8.26
C PHE A 83 -12.30 -20.32 -8.19
N LYS A 84 -13.17 -21.06 -8.88
CA LYS A 84 -13.12 -22.53 -9.09
C LYS A 84 -13.55 -22.85 -10.52
N ALA A 85 -13.18 -24.00 -11.00
CA ALA A 85 -13.60 -24.48 -12.31
C ALA A 85 -15.16 -24.39 -12.42
N ASN A 86 -15.64 -23.73 -13.48
CA ASN A 86 -17.05 -23.44 -13.73
C ASN A 86 -17.72 -22.58 -12.63
N SER A 87 -16.98 -21.73 -11.96
CA SER A 87 -17.54 -20.74 -11.04
C SER A 87 -18.07 -19.54 -11.81
N ASP A 88 -19.22 -19.00 -11.40
CA ASP A 88 -19.75 -17.75 -11.92
C ASP A 88 -19.07 -16.51 -11.33
N LYS A 89 -18.10 -16.71 -10.41
CA LYS A 89 -17.40 -15.64 -9.70
C LYS A 89 -15.90 -15.74 -9.89
N THR A 90 -15.28 -14.59 -10.07
CA THR A 90 -13.81 -14.47 -10.06
C THR A 90 -13.27 -14.52 -8.63
N ILE A 91 -11.95 -14.75 -8.51
CA ILE A 91 -11.27 -14.65 -7.21
C ILE A 91 -11.45 -13.24 -6.63
N MET A 92 -11.38 -12.22 -7.48
CA MET A 92 -11.57 -10.82 -7.08
C MET A 92 -12.97 -10.56 -6.54
N ASP A 93 -14.02 -11.11 -7.17
CA ASP A 93 -15.40 -10.96 -6.68
C ASP A 93 -15.55 -11.58 -5.30
N ARG A 94 -14.97 -12.75 -5.07
CA ARG A 94 -14.99 -13.41 -3.76
C ARG A 94 -14.25 -12.61 -2.70
N MET A 95 -13.11 -12.00 -3.06
CA MET A 95 -12.36 -11.14 -2.17
C MET A 95 -13.15 -9.88 -1.79
N MET A 96 -13.88 -9.29 -2.75
CA MET A 96 -14.71 -8.10 -2.52
C MET A 96 -16.01 -8.39 -1.73
N GLU A 97 -16.43 -9.65 -1.62
CA GLU A 97 -17.56 -10.06 -0.76
C GLU A 97 -17.22 -10.11 0.73
N ILE A 98 -15.94 -10.03 1.09
CA ILE A 98 -15.50 -9.97 2.49
C ILE A 98 -15.74 -8.55 3.00
N ASP A 99 -16.54 -8.39 4.06
CA ASP A 99 -16.92 -7.07 4.62
C ASP A 99 -15.73 -6.19 4.99
N ALA A 100 -14.62 -6.81 5.39
CA ALA A 100 -13.40 -6.11 5.75
C ALA A 100 -12.55 -5.66 4.54
N VAL A 101 -12.95 -5.96 3.31
CA VAL A 101 -12.24 -5.55 2.09
C VAL A 101 -12.93 -4.34 1.47
N GLN A 102 -12.27 -3.20 1.47
CA GLN A 102 -12.75 -1.98 0.81
C GLN A 102 -12.53 -2.03 -0.70
N GLY A 103 -11.42 -2.63 -1.12
CA GLY A 103 -11.06 -2.72 -2.53
C GLY A 103 -9.69 -3.32 -2.74
N VAL A 104 -9.40 -3.64 -4.00
CA VAL A 104 -8.11 -4.18 -4.44
C VAL A 104 -7.54 -3.29 -5.54
N ARG A 105 -6.28 -2.92 -5.43
CA ARG A 105 -5.57 -2.07 -6.38
C ARG A 105 -4.26 -2.72 -6.80
N GLY A 106 -4.03 -2.73 -8.11
CA GLY A 106 -2.74 -3.14 -8.68
C GLY A 106 -1.73 -2.01 -8.64
N THR A 107 -0.48 -2.32 -8.31
CA THR A 107 0.65 -1.38 -8.36
C THR A 107 1.86 -2.04 -8.99
N THR A 108 2.71 -1.23 -9.61
CA THR A 108 4.01 -1.65 -10.15
C THR A 108 5.13 -1.54 -9.12
N SER A 109 4.84 -0.97 -7.96
CA SER A 109 5.81 -0.77 -6.87
C SER A 109 6.02 -2.02 -6.00
N LEU A 110 5.19 -3.05 -6.18
CA LEU A 110 5.28 -4.36 -5.52
C LEU A 110 5.65 -5.44 -6.54
N THR A 111 6.34 -6.50 -6.10
CA THR A 111 6.79 -7.59 -6.96
C THR A 111 6.08 -8.92 -6.65
N SER A 112 6.21 -9.42 -5.43
CA SER A 112 5.67 -10.70 -4.97
C SER A 112 5.07 -10.62 -3.57
N GLU A 113 4.64 -9.44 -3.19
CA GLU A 113 4.19 -9.10 -1.86
C GLU A 113 2.79 -8.48 -1.91
N VAL A 114 2.03 -8.62 -0.85
CA VAL A 114 0.68 -8.08 -0.71
C VAL A 114 0.63 -7.18 0.50
N ILE A 115 0.02 -6.02 0.33
CA ILE A 115 -0.18 -5.05 1.40
C ILE A 115 -1.67 -4.84 1.62
N ALA A 116 -2.10 -4.96 2.86
CA ALA A 116 -3.40 -4.50 3.31
C ALA A 116 -3.22 -3.30 4.23
N VAL A 117 -3.87 -2.20 3.93
CA VAL A 117 -3.76 -0.98 4.72
C VAL A 117 -5.14 -0.40 5.02
N ARG A 118 -5.34 -0.02 6.27
CA ARG A 118 -6.50 0.74 6.68
C ARG A 118 -6.28 2.21 6.33
N LEU A 119 -7.04 2.72 5.36
CA LEU A 119 -6.90 4.11 4.88
C LEU A 119 -7.58 5.11 5.83
N THR A 120 -7.09 5.21 7.05
CA THR A 120 -7.58 6.14 8.06
C THR A 120 -6.44 7.02 8.56
N ARG A 121 -6.78 8.21 9.07
CA ARG A 121 -5.79 9.20 9.52
C ARG A 121 -4.97 8.74 10.73
N ASP A 122 -5.40 7.72 11.44
CA ASP A 122 -4.66 7.11 12.53
C ASP A 122 -3.54 6.17 12.04
N VAL A 123 -3.64 5.65 10.82
CA VAL A 123 -2.66 4.75 10.21
C VAL A 123 -1.75 5.47 9.23
N LEU A 124 -2.33 6.24 8.30
CA LEU A 124 -1.60 6.87 7.21
C LEU A 124 -2.09 8.31 6.99
N ASP A 125 -1.17 9.23 6.83
CA ASP A 125 -1.47 10.60 6.39
C ASP A 125 -0.44 11.14 5.40
N LEU A 126 -0.78 12.23 4.76
CA LEU A 126 0.12 12.98 3.88
C LEU A 126 0.52 14.29 4.60
N SER A 127 1.78 14.39 4.98
CA SER A 127 2.33 15.62 5.55
C SER A 127 2.69 16.57 4.41
N ILE A 128 2.07 17.74 4.38
CA ILE A 128 2.30 18.78 3.37
C ILE A 128 3.04 19.92 4.05
N ALA A 129 4.30 20.13 3.69
CA ALA A 129 5.11 21.25 4.17
C ALA A 129 4.96 22.49 3.28
N SER A 130 4.82 22.29 1.97
CA SER A 130 4.50 23.34 1.00
C SER A 130 3.58 22.75 -0.06
N ASP A 131 2.48 23.43 -0.28
CA ASP A 131 1.56 23.10 -1.37
C ASP A 131 2.19 23.41 -2.73
N VAL A 132 1.53 22.99 -3.80
CA VAL A 132 2.00 23.26 -5.17
C VAL A 132 2.10 24.76 -5.40
N THR A 133 3.33 25.25 -5.54
CA THR A 133 3.62 26.67 -5.74
C THR A 133 4.44 26.85 -7.01
N THR A 134 4.07 27.81 -7.83
CA THR A 134 4.83 28.21 -9.01
C THR A 134 5.68 29.40 -8.67
N VAL A 135 6.98 29.30 -8.86
CA VAL A 135 7.95 30.39 -8.74
C VAL A 135 8.35 30.79 -10.15
N GLN A 136 8.34 32.09 -10.40
CA GLN A 136 8.74 32.70 -11.66
C GLN A 136 9.88 33.68 -11.39
N TRP A 137 10.90 33.67 -12.24
CA TRP A 137 11.97 34.67 -12.22
C TRP A 137 12.45 34.96 -13.64
N ASP A 138 12.91 36.20 -13.83
CA ASP A 138 13.39 36.70 -15.10
C ASP A 138 14.92 36.73 -15.10
N GLU A 139 15.50 36.45 -16.23
CA GLU A 139 16.92 36.58 -16.50
C GLU A 139 17.15 37.48 -17.70
N MET A 140 18.35 38.06 -17.80
CA MET A 140 18.76 38.96 -18.90
C MET A 140 17.79 40.12 -19.16
N GLY A 141 17.31 40.79 -18.09
CA GLY A 141 16.44 41.94 -18.23
C GLY A 141 15.05 41.61 -18.76
N GLY A 142 14.54 40.41 -18.51
CA GLY A 142 13.21 40.00 -18.93
C GLY A 142 13.16 39.25 -20.28
N MET A 143 14.34 38.99 -20.91
CA MET A 143 14.41 38.24 -22.17
C MET A 143 14.14 36.75 -21.98
N ILE A 144 14.42 36.22 -20.78
CA ILE A 144 14.22 34.81 -20.44
C ILE A 144 13.36 34.78 -19.18
N GLN A 145 12.21 34.11 -19.27
CA GLN A 145 11.35 33.84 -18.10
C GLN A 145 11.47 32.37 -17.73
N ASN A 146 11.84 32.11 -16.48
CA ASN A 146 11.97 30.77 -15.92
C ASN A 146 10.79 30.52 -14.98
N PHE A 147 10.20 29.32 -15.08
CA PHE A 147 9.13 28.86 -14.20
C PHE A 147 9.58 27.58 -13.49
N LYS A 148 9.31 27.49 -12.20
CA LYS A 148 9.54 26.29 -11.41
C LYS A 148 8.31 25.98 -10.58
N VAL A 149 7.77 24.78 -10.78
CA VAL A 149 6.69 24.26 -9.94
C VAL A 149 7.32 23.41 -8.84
N MET A 150 6.99 23.72 -7.61
CA MET A 150 7.53 23.03 -6.42
C MET A 150 6.40 22.63 -5.50
N ALA A 151 6.56 21.46 -4.87
CA ALA A 151 5.74 21.01 -3.76
C ALA A 151 6.62 20.22 -2.80
N ALA A 152 6.37 20.34 -1.50
CA ALA A 152 7.05 19.56 -0.48
C ALA A 152 6.01 18.78 0.33
N MET A 153 5.90 17.50 0.06
CA MET A 153 4.98 16.60 0.75
C MET A 153 5.63 15.23 0.95
N ALA A 154 5.28 14.57 2.03
CA ALA A 154 5.76 13.24 2.35
C ALA A 154 4.63 12.36 2.91
N PRO A 155 4.45 11.12 2.42
CA PRO A 155 3.59 10.17 3.07
C PRO A 155 4.18 9.79 4.43
N ARG A 156 3.30 9.65 5.42
CA ARG A 156 3.71 9.29 6.77
C ARG A 156 2.86 8.13 7.28
N VAL A 157 3.52 7.02 7.59
CA VAL A 157 2.92 5.91 8.34
C VAL A 157 3.04 6.24 9.82
N LYS A 158 1.91 6.28 10.52
CA LYS A 158 1.89 6.58 11.94
C LYS A 158 2.30 5.35 12.75
N ILE A 159 3.25 5.57 13.65
CA ILE A 159 3.72 4.55 14.58
C ILE A 159 3.04 4.82 15.93
N PRO A 160 2.38 3.83 16.53
CA PRO A 160 1.82 3.97 17.86
C PRO A 160 2.90 4.36 18.88
N ALA A 161 2.51 5.15 19.88
CA ALA A 161 3.46 5.63 20.91
C ALA A 161 3.98 4.52 21.84
N THR A 162 3.31 3.38 21.87
CA THR A 162 3.70 2.22 22.66
C THR A 162 4.81 1.44 21.99
N ALA A 163 5.86 1.09 22.71
CA ALA A 163 6.95 0.28 22.18
C ALA A 163 6.43 -1.07 21.64
N ASN A 164 6.89 -1.44 20.45
CA ASN A 164 6.50 -2.64 19.69
C ASN A 164 5.03 -2.70 19.24
N ALA A 165 4.23 -1.65 19.43
CA ALA A 165 2.89 -1.63 18.90
C ALA A 165 2.90 -1.62 17.36
N LYS A 166 1.97 -2.35 16.79
CA LYS A 166 1.77 -2.43 15.34
C LYS A 166 0.80 -1.35 14.86
N THR A 167 0.81 -1.07 13.60
CA THR A 167 -0.14 -0.16 12.94
C THR A 167 -1.08 -0.95 12.05
N GLY A 168 -2.20 -0.37 11.65
CA GLY A 168 -3.18 -0.98 10.72
C GLY A 168 -2.65 -1.16 9.29
N LEU A 169 -1.41 -1.62 9.18
CA LEU A 169 -0.68 -1.90 7.95
C LEU A 169 -0.14 -3.32 8.02
N VAL A 170 -0.63 -4.18 7.15
CA VAL A 170 -0.22 -5.59 7.04
C VAL A 170 0.56 -5.78 5.75
N HIS A 171 1.67 -6.48 5.83
CA HIS A 171 2.57 -6.73 4.71
C HIS A 171 2.98 -8.22 4.72
N TYR A 172 2.51 -8.98 3.74
CA TYR A 172 2.84 -10.38 3.54
C TYR A 172 3.72 -10.57 2.29
N THR A 173 4.72 -11.44 2.43
CA THR A 173 5.72 -11.75 1.39
C THR A 173 5.79 -13.24 1.11
#